data_2c0e29fc44971c126232ea5a912c6888
#
_entry.id   2c0e29fc44971c126232ea5a912c6888
#
_cell.length_a   1.000
_cell.length_b   1.000
_cell.length_c   1.000
_cell.angle_alpha   90.00
_cell.angle_beta   90.00
_cell.angle_gamma   90.00
#
_symmetry.space_group_name_H-M   'P 1'
#
loop_
_entity.id
_entity.type
_entity.pdbx_description
1 polymer ?
#
loop_
_entity_poly.entity_id
_entity_poly.type
_entity_poly.pdbx_seq_one_letter_code
_entity_poly.pdbx_strand_id
1 'polypeptide(L)'
;MDTPLQRKSKTDTFTRKLKRNIQRTEPPILRMETGTILIVDDNKSVLASLELLLENVFSTVRTAANPNQITTILSTTPIDIVILDMNFSAGINNGNEGLYWLKHIHEIRPSLPVIMLTAYGDVELAVKALKNGATDFLLKPWDNHIPVSYTHLRAHETVLD
;
A
#
# COMPACT_ATOMS: atom_id res chain seq x y z
N MET A 1 13.19 4.73 25.74
CA MET A 1 13.79 4.50 24.39
C MET A 1 13.22 3.21 23.83
N ASP A 2 12.38 3.29 22.83
CA ASP A 2 11.90 2.09 22.14
C ASP A 2 13.05 1.47 21.34
N THR A 3 13.38 0.22 21.64
CA THR A 3 14.41 -0.52 20.90
C THR A 3 13.97 -0.76 19.46
N PRO A 4 14.90 -0.88 18.50
CA PRO A 4 14.57 -1.15 17.08
C PRO A 4 13.67 -2.38 16.88
N LEU A 5 13.74 -3.37 17.75
CA LEU A 5 12.91 -4.59 17.74
C LEU A 5 11.44 -4.31 18.06
N GLN A 6 11.15 -3.37 18.96
CA GLN A 6 9.77 -3.01 19.30
C GLN A 6 9.08 -2.23 18.17
N ARG A 7 9.82 -1.39 17.44
CA ARG A 7 9.31 -0.68 16.26
C ARG A 7 8.95 -1.66 15.13
N LYS A 8 9.82 -2.65 14.90
CA LYS A 8 9.60 -3.68 13.88
C LYS A 8 8.33 -4.50 14.16
N SER A 9 8.11 -4.87 15.41
CA SER A 9 6.93 -5.62 15.86
C SER A 9 5.61 -4.85 15.64
N LYS A 10 5.57 -3.56 15.95
CA LYS A 10 4.36 -2.73 15.75
C LYS A 10 4.05 -2.57 14.26
N THR A 11 5.05 -2.34 13.44
CA THR A 11 4.91 -2.21 11.98
C THR A 11 4.48 -3.53 11.35
N ASP A 12 5.05 -4.66 11.77
CA ASP A 12 4.66 -5.99 11.28
C ASP A 12 3.21 -6.33 11.62
N THR A 13 2.76 -5.98 12.81
CA THR A 13 1.37 -6.18 13.23
C THR A 13 0.42 -5.31 12.40
N PHE A 14 0.80 -4.07 12.18
CA PHE A 14 0.04 -3.11 11.40
C PHE A 14 -0.06 -3.55 9.93
N THR A 15 1.04 -3.94 9.32
CA THR A 15 1.08 -4.41 7.94
C THR A 15 0.26 -5.70 7.74
N ARG A 16 0.33 -6.64 8.68
CA ARG A 16 -0.51 -7.85 8.64
C ARG A 16 -2.00 -7.53 8.75
N LYS A 17 -2.35 -6.56 9.57
CA LYS A 17 -3.72 -6.10 9.74
C LYS A 17 -4.24 -5.41 8.47
N LEU A 18 -3.40 -4.58 7.87
CA LEU A 18 -3.68 -3.94 6.60
C LEU A 18 -3.89 -4.96 5.47
N LYS A 19 -3.00 -5.94 5.33
CA LYS A 19 -3.13 -7.03 4.36
C LYS A 19 -4.42 -7.81 4.53
N ARG A 20 -4.78 -8.14 5.77
CA ARG A 20 -6.03 -8.86 6.06
C ARG A 20 -7.26 -8.05 5.66
N ASN A 21 -7.26 -6.74 5.90
CA ASN A 21 -8.39 -5.89 5.55
C ASN A 21 -8.55 -5.73 4.03
N ILE A 22 -7.44 -5.57 3.33
CA ILE A 22 -7.44 -5.44 1.87
C ILE A 22 -7.89 -6.75 1.19
N GLN A 23 -7.60 -7.90 1.78
CA GLN A 23 -7.95 -9.21 1.24
C GLN A 23 -9.35 -9.70 1.61
N ARG A 24 -10.06 -9.02 2.51
CA ARG A 24 -11.43 -9.40 2.91
C ARG A 24 -12.46 -8.78 1.97
N THR A 25 -13.43 -9.60 1.60
CA THR A 25 -14.62 -9.17 0.84
C THR A 25 -15.72 -8.58 1.72
N GLU A 26 -15.63 -8.76 3.03
CA GLU A 26 -16.57 -8.18 4.00
C GLU A 26 -15.97 -6.95 4.67
N PRO A 27 -16.77 -5.91 4.93
CA PRO A 27 -16.29 -4.74 5.66
C PRO A 27 -15.84 -5.19 7.06
N PRO A 28 -14.59 -4.93 7.44
CA PRO A 28 -14.11 -5.29 8.75
C PRO A 28 -14.83 -4.47 9.81
N ILE A 29 -15.39 -5.13 10.82
CA ILE A 29 -15.78 -4.46 12.06
C ILE A 29 -14.48 -4.14 12.81
N LEU A 30 -13.82 -3.08 12.40
CA LEU A 30 -12.55 -2.67 12.99
C LEU A 30 -12.73 -1.34 13.73
N ARG A 31 -12.14 -1.28 14.90
CA ARG A 31 -11.85 0.00 15.54
C ARG A 31 -11.04 0.84 14.57
N MET A 32 -11.50 2.06 14.31
CA MET A 32 -10.74 3.05 13.59
C MET A 32 -9.37 3.21 14.26
N GLU A 33 -8.33 2.88 13.55
CA GLU A 33 -6.98 3.21 14.01
C GLU A 33 -6.78 4.71 13.81
N THR A 34 -6.26 5.36 14.82
CA THR A 34 -5.86 6.77 14.69
C THR A 34 -4.65 6.83 13.77
N GLY A 35 -4.67 7.71 12.80
CA GLY A 35 -3.55 7.91 11.90
C GLY A 35 -3.98 8.31 10.51
N THR A 36 -3.02 8.80 9.75
CA THR A 36 -3.20 9.24 8.37
C THR A 36 -2.38 8.36 7.44
N ILE A 37 -3.03 7.77 6.45
CA ILE A 37 -2.39 7.03 5.38
C ILE A 37 -2.40 7.84 4.08
N LEU A 38 -1.27 7.81 3.37
CA LEU A 38 -1.15 8.35 2.01
C LEU A 38 -1.09 7.19 1.02
N ILE A 39 -1.92 7.23 -0.02
CA ILE A 39 -1.94 6.27 -1.11
C ILE A 39 -1.53 6.99 -2.39
N VAL A 40 -0.49 6.51 -3.05
CA VAL A 40 0.04 7.09 -4.29
C VAL A 40 0.02 6.04 -5.40
N ASP A 41 -0.87 6.24 -6.35
CA ASP A 41 -1.04 5.39 -7.53
C ASP A 41 -1.67 6.22 -8.65
N ASP A 42 -1.20 6.12 -9.88
CA ASP A 42 -1.77 6.85 -11.02
C ASP A 42 -3.09 6.25 -11.52
N ASN A 43 -3.41 5.02 -11.11
CA ASN A 43 -4.69 4.38 -11.41
C ASN A 43 -5.77 4.83 -10.43
N LYS A 44 -6.68 5.66 -10.90
CA LYS A 44 -7.78 6.22 -10.09
C LYS A 44 -8.71 5.16 -9.52
N SER A 45 -8.90 4.03 -10.20
CA SER A 45 -9.73 2.94 -9.70
C SER A 45 -9.07 2.23 -8.52
N VAL A 46 -7.75 2.07 -8.55
CA VAL A 46 -6.98 1.54 -7.42
C VAL A 46 -7.06 2.49 -6.23
N LEU A 47 -6.88 3.79 -6.44
CA LEU A 47 -7.02 4.80 -5.39
C LEU A 47 -8.40 4.74 -4.73
N ALA A 48 -9.46 4.75 -5.53
CA ALA A 48 -10.83 4.71 -5.02
C ALA A 48 -11.13 3.42 -4.23
N SER A 49 -10.66 2.28 -4.72
CA SER A 49 -10.84 0.99 -4.04
C SER A 49 -10.11 0.93 -2.70
N LEU A 50 -8.86 1.39 -2.67
CA LEU A 50 -8.06 1.43 -1.44
C LEU A 50 -8.62 2.46 -0.44
N GLU A 51 -9.02 3.63 -0.92
CA GLU A 51 -9.65 4.65 -0.08
C GLU A 51 -10.88 4.10 0.63
N LEU A 52 -11.78 3.45 -0.11
CA LEU A 52 -12.99 2.83 0.45
C LEU A 52 -12.67 1.74 1.49
N LEU A 53 -11.65 0.92 1.23
CA LEU A 53 -11.24 -0.14 2.15
C LEU A 53 -10.58 0.41 3.43
N LEU A 54 -9.85 1.51 3.31
CA LEU A 54 -8.99 2.03 4.38
C LEU A 54 -9.65 3.13 5.21
N GLU A 55 -10.71 3.76 4.71
CA GLU A 55 -11.45 4.79 5.46
C GLU A 55 -12.07 4.28 6.77
N ASN A 56 -12.30 2.96 6.88
CA ASN A 56 -12.76 2.33 8.10
C ASN A 56 -11.60 1.87 9.03
N VAL A 57 -10.37 2.03 8.59
CA VAL A 57 -9.15 1.59 9.33
C VAL A 57 -8.37 2.79 9.84
N PHE A 58 -8.29 3.84 9.04
CA PHE A 58 -7.58 5.07 9.36
C PHE A 58 -8.55 6.21 9.63
N SER A 59 -8.14 7.13 10.48
CA SER A 59 -8.91 8.36 10.71
C SER A 59 -8.89 9.29 9.49
N THR A 60 -7.82 9.25 8.70
CA THR A 60 -7.69 10.05 7.49
C THR A 60 -7.00 9.24 6.40
N VAL A 61 -7.60 9.22 5.21
CA VAL A 61 -7.01 8.63 4.00
C VAL A 61 -6.77 9.78 3.00
N ARG A 62 -5.53 9.90 2.56
CA ARG A 62 -5.11 10.86 1.53
C ARG A 62 -4.71 10.09 0.29
N THR A 63 -5.10 10.58 -0.87
CA THR A 63 -4.77 9.97 -2.16
C THR A 63 -4.03 10.95 -3.06
N ALA A 64 -3.09 10.45 -3.84
CA ALA A 64 -2.38 11.21 -4.86
C ALA A 64 -2.24 10.37 -6.13
N ALA A 65 -2.76 10.88 -7.24
CA ALA A 65 -2.66 10.24 -8.55
C ALA A 65 -1.33 10.58 -9.24
N ASN A 66 -0.61 11.57 -8.76
CA ASN A 66 0.66 12.00 -9.30
C ASN A 66 1.74 11.96 -8.20
N PRO A 67 2.81 11.17 -8.37
CA PRO A 67 3.86 11.05 -7.36
C PRO A 67 4.61 12.35 -7.10
N ASN A 68 4.59 13.32 -8.02
CA ASN A 68 5.16 14.65 -7.78
C ASN A 68 4.49 15.42 -6.63
N GLN A 69 3.29 15.01 -6.22
CA GLN A 69 2.58 15.60 -5.08
C GLN A 69 3.12 15.12 -3.72
N ILE A 70 3.91 14.06 -3.70
CA ILE A 70 4.42 13.43 -2.45
C ILE A 70 5.16 14.46 -1.59
N THR A 71 6.08 15.21 -2.17
CA THR A 71 6.89 16.19 -1.44
C THR A 71 6.03 17.23 -0.74
N THR A 72 5.05 17.79 -1.44
CA THR A 72 4.14 18.78 -0.90
C THR A 72 3.26 18.20 0.21
N ILE A 73 2.72 17.00 -0.01
CA ILE A 73 1.87 16.33 0.98
C ILE A 73 2.65 16.02 2.26
N LEU A 74 3.85 15.47 2.13
CA LEU A 74 4.70 15.16 3.29
C LEU A 74 5.14 16.41 4.06
N SER A 75 5.25 17.55 3.38
CA SER A 75 5.62 18.82 4.01
C SER A 75 4.46 19.50 4.73
N THR A 76 3.23 19.25 4.31
CA THR A 76 2.04 19.97 4.80
C THR A 76 1.11 19.13 5.65
N THR A 77 1.22 17.81 5.60
CA THR A 77 0.32 16.88 6.26
C THR A 77 1.11 15.85 7.06
N PRO A 78 0.74 15.58 8.32
CA PRO A 78 1.33 14.47 9.06
C PRO A 78 0.85 13.16 8.46
N ILE A 79 1.77 12.38 7.92
CA ILE A 79 1.52 11.06 7.32
C ILE A 79 2.20 10.00 8.21
N ASP A 80 1.45 8.96 8.56
CA ASP A 80 1.93 7.87 9.42
C ASP A 80 2.41 6.66 8.63
N ILE A 81 1.88 6.48 7.42
CA ILE A 81 2.24 5.38 6.52
C ILE A 81 1.92 5.76 5.08
N VAL A 82 2.71 5.23 4.15
CA VAL A 82 2.50 5.42 2.71
C VAL A 82 2.29 4.07 2.03
N ILE A 83 1.30 3.99 1.15
CA ILE A 83 1.20 2.96 0.12
C ILE A 83 1.63 3.61 -1.19
N LEU A 84 2.64 3.05 -1.83
CA LEU A 84 3.28 3.60 -3.02
C LEU A 84 3.28 2.58 -4.16
N ASP A 85 2.72 2.98 -5.30
CA ASP A 85 2.77 2.16 -6.50
C ASP A 85 4.21 1.97 -6.99
N MET A 86 4.47 0.79 -7.51
CA MET A 86 5.77 0.43 -8.06
C MET A 86 6.03 1.07 -9.42
N ASN A 87 4.98 1.28 -10.22
CA ASN A 87 5.07 1.78 -11.59
C ASN A 87 3.98 2.82 -11.87
N PHE A 88 4.38 4.00 -12.32
CA PHE A 88 3.48 5.11 -12.64
C PHE A 88 3.28 5.33 -14.13
N SER A 89 4.19 4.85 -14.97
CA SER A 89 4.09 5.00 -16.42
C SER A 89 3.47 3.77 -17.05
N ALA A 90 2.37 3.95 -17.77
CA ALA A 90 1.68 2.87 -18.48
C ALA A 90 2.64 2.14 -19.44
N GLY A 91 2.75 0.82 -19.29
CA GLY A 91 3.57 -0.04 -20.16
C GLY A 91 5.03 -0.21 -19.77
N ILE A 92 5.52 0.51 -18.75
CA ILE A 92 6.88 0.34 -18.22
C ILE A 92 6.79 -0.26 -16.82
N ASN A 93 7.04 -1.55 -16.70
CA ASN A 93 6.92 -2.30 -15.45
C ASN A 93 8.28 -2.72 -14.89
N ASN A 94 9.25 -1.80 -14.85
CA ASN A 94 10.58 -2.09 -14.32
C ASN A 94 10.76 -1.72 -12.83
N GLY A 95 9.77 -1.07 -12.24
CA GLY A 95 9.80 -0.65 -10.82
C GLY A 95 10.73 0.51 -10.49
N ASN A 96 11.44 1.07 -11.44
CA ASN A 96 12.41 2.14 -11.19
C ASN A 96 11.77 3.40 -10.64
N GLU A 97 10.58 3.73 -11.08
CA GLU A 97 9.85 4.91 -10.58
C GLU A 97 9.44 4.73 -9.12
N GLY A 98 8.89 3.59 -8.76
CA GLY A 98 8.54 3.29 -7.37
C GLY A 98 9.74 3.30 -6.45
N LEU A 99 10.87 2.74 -6.88
CA LEU A 99 12.12 2.76 -6.12
C LEU A 99 12.70 4.19 -5.98
N TYR A 100 12.59 5.00 -7.02
CA TYR A 100 12.99 6.41 -6.96
C TYR A 100 12.19 7.17 -5.89
N TRP A 101 10.86 7.02 -5.91
CA TRP A 101 9.99 7.70 -4.95
C TRP A 101 10.13 7.16 -3.53
N LEU A 102 10.36 5.86 -3.38
CA LEU A 102 10.68 5.25 -2.08
C LEU A 102 11.92 5.91 -1.45
N LYS A 103 12.98 6.03 -2.23
CA LYS A 103 14.21 6.72 -1.80
C LYS A 103 13.93 8.17 -1.43
N HIS A 104 13.20 8.88 -2.28
CA HIS A 104 12.84 10.28 -2.07
C HIS A 104 12.01 10.50 -0.80
N ILE A 105 11.06 9.63 -0.52
CA ILE A 105 10.27 9.66 0.73
C ILE A 105 11.20 9.50 1.94
N HIS A 106 12.14 8.55 1.89
CA HIS A 106 13.07 8.29 2.98
C HIS A 106 14.13 9.39 3.16
N GLU A 107 14.42 10.16 2.13
CA GLU A 107 15.24 11.37 2.24
C GLU A 107 14.51 12.47 3.02
N ILE A 108 13.20 12.58 2.86
CA ILE A 108 12.36 13.57 3.58
C ILE A 108 12.04 13.08 5.00
N ARG A 109 11.62 11.83 5.12
CA ARG A 109 11.24 11.19 6.39
C ARG A 109 11.82 9.78 6.49
N PRO A 110 13.03 9.62 7.06
CA PRO A 110 13.75 8.34 7.08
C PRO A 110 13.01 7.19 7.80
N SER A 111 12.17 7.50 8.77
CA SER A 111 11.44 6.52 9.56
C SER A 111 10.01 6.25 9.10
N LEU A 112 9.56 6.92 8.05
CA LEU A 112 8.19 6.75 7.54
C LEU A 112 8.03 5.36 6.91
N PRO A 113 7.11 4.52 7.40
CA PRO A 113 6.83 3.23 6.78
C PRO A 113 6.25 3.40 5.38
N VAL A 114 6.82 2.69 4.42
CA VAL A 114 6.34 2.65 3.03
C VAL A 114 6.04 1.21 2.64
N ILE A 115 4.80 0.98 2.21
CA ILE A 115 4.35 -0.29 1.67
C ILE A 115 4.27 -0.14 0.16
N MET A 116 4.99 -0.99 -0.57
CA MET A 116 4.96 -0.98 -2.03
C MET A 116 3.76 -1.74 -2.56
N LEU A 117 3.10 -1.16 -3.54
CA LEU A 117 1.99 -1.79 -4.24
C LEU A 117 2.49 -2.31 -5.59
N THR A 118 2.47 -3.62 -5.78
CA THR A 118 3.05 -4.27 -6.96
C THR A 118 2.02 -5.13 -7.67
N ALA A 119 2.23 -5.35 -8.98
CA ALA A 119 1.42 -6.26 -9.76
C ALA A 119 1.68 -7.72 -9.35
N TYR A 120 0.67 -8.56 -9.53
CA TYR A 120 0.81 -9.99 -9.30
C TYR A 120 1.88 -10.58 -10.25
N GLY A 121 2.85 -11.26 -9.67
CA GLY A 121 3.98 -11.85 -10.42
C GLY A 121 5.30 -11.07 -10.33
N ASP A 122 5.28 -9.82 -9.87
CA ASP A 122 6.49 -8.98 -9.76
C ASP A 122 7.24 -9.20 -8.42
N VAL A 123 7.49 -10.45 -8.08
CA VAL A 123 8.16 -10.82 -6.80
C VAL A 123 9.57 -10.24 -6.72
N GLU A 124 10.29 -10.20 -7.83
CA GLU A 124 11.65 -9.63 -7.88
C GLU A 124 11.66 -8.15 -7.55
N LEU A 125 10.69 -7.41 -8.06
CA LEU A 125 10.53 -5.98 -7.76
C LEU A 125 10.17 -5.77 -6.28
N ALA A 126 9.31 -6.63 -5.73
CA ALA A 126 8.96 -6.58 -4.31
C ALA A 126 10.18 -6.81 -3.42
N VAL A 127 11.00 -7.81 -3.73
CA VAL A 127 12.25 -8.09 -3.01
C VAL A 127 13.23 -6.92 -3.12
N LYS A 128 13.37 -6.34 -4.31
CA LYS A 128 14.21 -5.18 -4.54
C LYS A 128 13.75 -3.97 -3.72
N ALA A 129 12.44 -3.74 -3.63
CA ALA A 129 11.89 -2.67 -2.81
C ALA A 129 12.18 -2.88 -1.32
N LEU A 130 12.03 -4.09 -0.80
CA LEU A 130 12.37 -4.41 0.59
C LEU A 130 13.84 -4.17 0.89
N LYS A 131 14.74 -4.54 -0.03
CA LYS A 131 16.19 -4.25 0.09
C LYS A 131 16.49 -2.75 0.06
N ASN A 132 15.65 -1.94 -0.56
CA ASN A 132 15.78 -0.48 -0.65
C ASN A 132 15.02 0.28 0.46
N GLY A 133 14.55 -0.43 1.47
CA GLY A 133 13.98 0.18 2.67
C GLY A 133 12.46 0.19 2.74
N ALA A 134 11.75 -0.40 1.78
CA ALA A 134 10.31 -0.59 1.94
C ALA A 134 10.02 -1.49 3.15
N THR A 135 8.98 -1.16 3.88
CA THR A 135 8.58 -1.93 5.05
C THR A 135 7.97 -3.27 4.67
N ASP A 136 7.17 -3.26 3.62
CA ASP A 136 6.49 -4.45 3.09
C ASP A 136 5.96 -4.17 1.68
N PHE A 137 5.29 -5.14 1.08
CA PHE A 137 4.61 -4.99 -0.19
C PHE A 137 3.22 -5.61 -0.17
N LEU A 138 2.35 -5.10 -1.05
CA LEU A 138 1.02 -5.63 -1.31
C LEU A 138 0.91 -5.96 -2.79
N LEU A 139 0.24 -7.06 -3.10
CA LEU A 139 -0.12 -7.39 -4.48
C LEU A 139 -1.40 -6.65 -4.85
N LYS A 140 -1.44 -6.10 -6.06
CA LYS A 140 -2.64 -5.45 -6.61
C LYS A 140 -3.74 -6.49 -6.85
N PRO A 141 -4.74 -6.60 -5.96
CA PRO A 141 -5.91 -7.44 -6.19
C PRO A 141 -6.96 -6.73 -7.04
N TRP A 142 -6.73 -5.45 -7.33
CA TRP A 142 -7.71 -4.58 -8.01
C TRP A 142 -7.27 -4.21 -9.42
N ASP A 143 -6.52 -5.10 -10.07
CA ASP A 143 -6.26 -4.93 -11.48
C ASP A 143 -7.59 -4.99 -12.23
N ASN A 144 -7.88 -3.95 -13.00
CA ASN A 144 -9.10 -3.82 -13.79
C ASN A 144 -9.29 -4.97 -14.80
N HIS A 145 -8.30 -5.83 -14.93
CA HIS A 145 -8.31 -7.03 -15.77
C HIS A 145 -8.68 -8.30 -15.01
N ILE A 146 -8.96 -8.23 -13.69
CA ILE A 146 -9.52 -9.39 -12.99
C ILE A 146 -10.96 -9.57 -13.47
N PRO A 147 -11.26 -10.60 -14.27
CA PRO A 147 -12.61 -10.83 -14.75
C PRO A 147 -13.54 -11.04 -13.55
N VAL A 148 -14.78 -10.64 -13.67
CA VAL A 148 -15.83 -10.95 -12.67
C VAL A 148 -15.84 -12.44 -12.32
N SER A 149 -15.45 -13.31 -13.27
CA SER A 149 -15.23 -14.74 -13.08
C SER A 149 -14.14 -15.10 -12.05
N TYR A 150 -13.12 -14.24 -11.83
CA TYR A 150 -12.09 -14.49 -10.83
C TYR A 150 -12.60 -14.23 -9.39
N THR A 151 -13.36 -13.20 -9.17
CA THR A 151 -14.03 -12.95 -7.90
C THR A 151 -15.00 -14.08 -7.56
N HIS A 152 -15.63 -14.69 -8.57
CA HIS A 152 -16.54 -15.83 -8.42
C HIS A 152 -15.78 -17.12 -8.07
N LEU A 153 -14.64 -17.39 -8.71
CA LEU A 153 -13.77 -18.52 -8.39
C LEU A 153 -13.16 -18.42 -6.99
N ARG A 154 -12.80 -17.23 -6.55
CA ARG A 154 -12.26 -17.01 -5.21
C ARG A 154 -13.31 -17.19 -4.11
N ALA A 155 -14.56 -16.81 -4.37
CA ALA A 155 -15.68 -17.12 -3.49
C ALA A 155 -15.96 -18.62 -3.41
N HIS A 156 -15.73 -19.37 -4.52
CA HIS A 156 -15.84 -20.83 -4.56
C HIS A 156 -14.70 -21.53 -3.83
N GLU A 157 -13.46 -21.06 -3.92
CA GLU A 157 -12.32 -21.61 -3.20
C GLU A 157 -12.46 -21.47 -1.68
N THR A 158 -13.05 -20.38 -1.20
CA THR A 158 -13.34 -20.18 0.24
C THR A 158 -14.47 -21.08 0.74
N VAL A 159 -15.32 -21.60 -0.13
CA VAL A 159 -16.44 -22.52 0.23
C VAL A 159 -15.99 -23.99 0.23
N LEU A 160 -14.87 -24.31 -0.45
CA LEU A 160 -14.34 -25.67 -0.55
C LEU A 160 -13.31 -26.00 0.54
N ASP A 161 -12.88 -25.03 1.29
CA ASP A 161 -12.06 -25.19 2.48
C ASP A 161 -12.99 -25.38 3.70
#